data_7ede46b400e5b483a12e94faa11bb49d
#
_entry.id   7ede46b400e5b483a12e94faa11bb49d
#
_cell.length_a   1.000
_cell.length_b   1.000
_cell.length_c   1.000
_cell.angle_alpha   90.00
_cell.angle_beta   90.00
_cell.angle_gamma   90.00
#
_symmetry.space_group_name_H-M   'P 1'
#
loop_
_entity.id
_entity.type
_entity.pdbx_description
1 polymer ?
#
loop_
_entity_poly.entity_id
_entity_poly.type
_entity_poly.pdbx_seq_one_letter_code
_entity_poly.pdbx_strand_id
1 'polypeptide(L)'
;YAQLARLPAPEPEPVDVGAWVRRIATLEPRVPVLVCDGPSLVIEADGAQLDQLLLNLVRNAADAALETDGGVRLRWRLESGTLVVLVEDEGPGLSGTTNLFVPFFTTKPQGSGIGLVLCRQIAEAHGGSLTLENRPDTRGCVARLRLPLSPVRWRTGEFPVPTSPDGGRPV
;
A
#
# COMPACT_ATOMS: atom_id res chain seq x y z
N TYR A 1 -2.19 -15.60 -24.56
CA TYR A 1 -2.86 -14.97 -23.42
C TYR A 1 -2.15 -15.34 -22.12
N ALA A 2 -1.37 -14.42 -21.61
CA ALA A 2 -0.94 -14.54 -20.23
C ALA A 2 -2.18 -14.37 -19.35
N GLN A 3 -2.66 -15.44 -18.79
CA GLN A 3 -3.71 -15.35 -17.78
C GLN A 3 -3.09 -14.76 -16.52
N LEU A 4 -3.79 -13.79 -15.92
CA LEU A 4 -3.44 -13.34 -14.58
C LEU A 4 -3.50 -14.54 -13.65
N ALA A 5 -2.36 -14.91 -13.06
CA ALA A 5 -2.32 -15.96 -12.05
C ALA A 5 -3.28 -15.57 -10.91
N ARG A 6 -4.06 -16.54 -10.43
CA ARG A 6 -4.93 -16.34 -9.29
C ARG A 6 -4.08 -16.07 -8.06
N LEU A 7 -4.32 -14.97 -7.40
CA LEU A 7 -3.64 -14.63 -6.15
C LEU A 7 -3.97 -15.69 -5.09
N PRO A 8 -2.96 -16.31 -4.45
CA PRO A 8 -3.23 -17.21 -3.34
C PRO A 8 -3.88 -16.45 -2.18
N ALA A 9 -4.67 -17.15 -1.38
CA ALA A 9 -5.25 -16.56 -0.18
C ALA A 9 -4.15 -16.02 0.73
N PRO A 10 -4.35 -14.84 1.35
CA PRO A 10 -3.36 -14.29 2.28
C PRO A 10 -3.11 -15.26 3.45
N GLU A 11 -1.84 -15.40 3.81
CA GLU A 11 -1.40 -16.11 5.01
C GLU A 11 -1.03 -15.08 6.08
N PRO A 12 -1.95 -14.76 7.02
CA PRO A 12 -1.71 -13.69 7.98
C PRO A 12 -0.56 -14.00 8.92
N GLU A 13 0.29 -13.00 9.11
CA GLU A 13 1.38 -12.99 10.07
C GLU A 13 1.50 -11.59 10.68
N PRO A 14 2.14 -11.45 11.84
CA PRO A 14 2.39 -10.12 12.39
C PRO A 14 3.32 -9.31 11.48
N VAL A 15 2.89 -8.12 11.10
CA VAL A 15 3.67 -7.18 10.28
C VAL A 15 3.79 -5.86 11.02
N ASP A 16 5.02 -5.46 11.35
CA ASP A 16 5.32 -4.13 11.87
C ASP A 16 5.25 -3.13 10.73
N VAL A 17 4.28 -2.24 10.77
CA VAL A 17 4.00 -1.31 9.67
C VAL A 17 5.16 -0.38 9.40
N GLY A 18 5.76 0.21 10.44
CA GLY A 18 6.90 1.10 10.28
C GLY A 18 8.11 0.41 9.66
N ALA A 19 8.44 -0.77 10.15
CA ALA A 19 9.54 -1.57 9.62
C ALA A 19 9.29 -1.97 8.16
N TRP A 20 8.08 -2.36 7.83
CA TRP A 20 7.66 -2.69 6.46
C TRP A 20 7.83 -1.49 5.51
N VAL A 21 7.28 -0.34 5.86
CA VAL A 21 7.35 0.87 5.01
C VAL A 21 8.80 1.31 4.81
N ARG A 22 9.59 1.36 5.88
CA ARG A 22 11.01 1.79 5.79
C ARG A 22 11.83 0.82 4.96
N ARG A 23 11.61 -0.49 5.11
CA ARG A 23 12.32 -1.51 4.33
C ARG A 23 12.04 -1.38 2.85
N ILE A 24 10.77 -1.21 2.46
CA ILE A 24 10.39 -1.04 1.06
C ILE A 24 10.98 0.27 0.49
N ALA A 25 10.99 1.34 1.26
CA ALA A 25 11.59 2.61 0.84
C ALA A 25 13.07 2.46 0.44
N THR A 26 13.83 1.61 1.13
CA THR A 26 15.25 1.37 0.82
C THR A 26 15.46 0.62 -0.50
N LEU A 27 14.42 -0.01 -1.05
CA LEU A 27 14.52 -0.79 -2.28
C LEU A 27 14.34 0.04 -3.56
N GLU A 28 14.11 1.36 -3.43
CA GLU A 28 13.99 2.27 -4.58
C GLU A 28 15.11 3.32 -4.57
N PRO A 29 16.23 3.04 -5.27
CA PRO A 29 17.38 3.94 -5.25
C PRO A 29 17.34 5.06 -6.30
N ARG A 30 16.41 5.00 -7.25
CA ARG A 30 16.41 5.90 -8.42
C ARG A 30 15.98 7.33 -8.08
N VAL A 31 15.20 7.50 -7.03
CA VAL A 31 14.66 8.80 -6.58
C VAL A 31 14.77 8.92 -5.07
N PRO A 32 14.77 10.15 -4.53
CA PRO A 32 14.62 10.32 -3.08
C PRO A 32 13.26 9.78 -2.60
N VAL A 33 13.28 8.91 -1.60
CA VAL A 33 12.06 8.40 -0.94
C VAL A 33 12.07 8.85 0.51
N LEU A 34 11.19 9.79 0.83
CA LEU A 34 11.03 10.31 2.18
C LEU A 34 9.97 9.50 2.91
N VAL A 35 10.32 8.95 4.06
CA VAL A 35 9.38 8.26 4.95
C VAL A 35 8.97 9.21 6.07
N CYS A 36 7.67 9.50 6.18
CA CYS A 36 7.10 10.28 7.28
C CYS A 36 6.43 9.30 8.24
N ASP A 37 7.03 9.10 9.41
CA ASP A 37 6.57 8.12 10.37
C ASP A 37 5.17 8.41 10.88
N GLY A 38 4.33 7.39 10.87
CA GLY A 38 3.04 7.35 11.51
C GLY A 38 3.09 6.63 12.85
N PRO A 39 1.93 6.20 13.37
CA PRO A 39 1.87 5.50 14.65
C PRO A 39 2.59 4.16 14.60
N SER A 40 3.20 3.76 15.71
CA SER A 40 3.77 2.42 15.88
C SER A 40 2.63 1.40 15.92
N LEU A 41 2.67 0.41 15.02
CA LEU A 41 1.55 -0.46 14.75
C LEU A 41 2.01 -1.80 14.19
N VAL A 42 1.44 -2.88 14.70
CA VAL A 42 1.60 -4.23 14.15
C VAL A 42 0.23 -4.69 13.66
N ILE A 43 0.16 -5.22 12.44
CA ILE A 43 -1.07 -5.73 11.83
C ILE A 43 -0.93 -7.21 11.48
N GLU A 44 -2.05 -7.90 11.35
CA GLU A 44 -2.12 -9.24 10.79
C GLU A 44 -2.36 -9.15 9.29
N ALA A 45 -1.37 -9.55 8.51
CA ALA A 45 -1.45 -9.51 7.05
C ALA A 45 -0.43 -10.46 6.43
N ASP A 46 -0.59 -10.75 5.14
CA ASP A 46 0.41 -11.51 4.39
C ASP A 46 1.59 -10.59 4.04
N GLY A 47 2.70 -10.75 4.74
CA GLY A 47 3.87 -9.88 4.58
C GLY A 47 4.44 -9.91 3.17
N ALA A 48 4.50 -11.06 2.52
CA ALA A 48 5.01 -11.18 1.15
C ALA A 48 4.10 -10.45 0.15
N GLN A 49 2.78 -10.58 0.31
CA GLN A 49 1.82 -9.87 -0.54
C GLN A 49 1.88 -8.36 -0.32
N LEU A 50 1.98 -7.90 0.94
CA LEU A 50 2.13 -6.49 1.25
C LEU A 50 3.43 -5.91 0.71
N ASP A 51 4.53 -6.66 0.76
CA ASP A 51 5.81 -6.25 0.16
C ASP A 51 5.65 -6.02 -1.34
N GLN A 52 5.02 -6.96 -2.03
CA GLN A 52 4.78 -6.87 -3.46
C GLN A 52 3.91 -5.67 -3.82
N LEU A 53 2.83 -5.44 -3.06
CA LEU A 53 1.94 -4.31 -3.25
C LEU A 53 2.70 -2.98 -3.10
N LEU A 54 3.35 -2.78 -1.97
CA LEU A 54 4.01 -1.50 -1.67
C LEU A 54 5.19 -1.25 -2.60
N LEU A 55 5.97 -2.28 -2.91
CA LEU A 55 7.08 -2.13 -3.86
C LEU A 55 6.59 -1.72 -5.25
N ASN A 56 5.48 -2.29 -5.73
CA ASN A 56 4.87 -1.89 -6.99
C ASN A 56 4.41 -0.42 -6.96
N LEU A 57 3.77 0.01 -5.87
CA LEU A 57 3.32 1.40 -5.74
C LEU A 57 4.51 2.38 -5.69
N VAL A 58 5.56 2.04 -4.96
CA VAL A 58 6.75 2.89 -4.84
C VAL A 58 7.49 2.98 -6.18
N ARG A 59 7.62 1.87 -6.92
CA ARG A 59 8.23 1.87 -8.24
C ARG A 59 7.44 2.69 -9.25
N ASN A 60 6.12 2.59 -9.24
CA ASN A 60 5.26 3.41 -10.09
C ASN A 60 5.39 4.89 -9.75
N ALA A 61 5.41 5.23 -8.47
CA ALA A 61 5.63 6.60 -8.02
C ALA A 61 7.00 7.13 -8.43
N ALA A 62 8.05 6.30 -8.32
CA ALA A 62 9.40 6.66 -8.75
C ALA A 62 9.48 6.88 -10.26
N ASP A 63 8.84 6.04 -11.07
CA ASP A 63 8.78 6.23 -12.53
C ASP A 63 8.17 7.59 -12.88
N ALA A 64 7.07 7.96 -12.22
CA ALA A 64 6.43 9.25 -12.42
C ALA A 64 7.33 10.41 -11.95
N ALA A 65 7.94 10.29 -10.79
CA ALA A 65 8.82 11.31 -10.23
C ALA A 65 10.06 11.57 -11.10
N LEU A 66 10.60 10.54 -11.78
CA LEU A 66 11.72 10.68 -12.70
C LEU A 66 11.40 11.59 -13.88
N GLU A 67 10.16 11.66 -14.33
CA GLU A 67 9.74 12.53 -15.44
C GLU A 67 9.84 14.02 -15.09
N THR A 68 9.88 14.37 -13.83
CA THR A 68 9.86 15.74 -13.33
C THR A 68 11.01 16.06 -12.38
N ASP A 69 11.97 15.16 -12.29
CA ASP A 69 13.10 15.26 -11.35
C ASP A 69 12.65 15.44 -9.90
N GLY A 70 11.54 14.79 -9.56
CA GLY A 70 10.92 14.85 -8.24
C GLY A 70 11.24 13.65 -7.36
N GLY A 71 10.58 13.58 -6.21
CA GLY A 71 10.73 12.49 -5.25
C GLY A 71 9.42 11.79 -4.92
N VAL A 72 9.52 10.86 -3.98
CA VAL A 72 8.41 10.05 -3.47
C VAL A 72 8.33 10.23 -1.95
N ARG A 73 7.12 10.28 -1.43
CA ARG A 73 6.87 10.34 0.00
C ARG A 73 5.97 9.18 0.41
N LEU A 74 6.36 8.48 1.48
CA LEU A 74 5.57 7.42 2.10
C LEU A 74 5.13 7.88 3.49
N ARG A 75 3.88 7.67 3.82
CA ARG A 75 3.35 7.92 5.16
C ARG A 75 2.19 7.00 5.47
N TRP A 76 1.89 6.81 6.75
CA TRP A 76 0.76 6.01 7.18
C TRP A 76 0.10 6.62 8.41
N ARG A 77 -1.18 6.31 8.57
CA ARG A 77 -1.99 6.76 9.69
C ARG A 77 -3.08 5.74 10.01
N LEU A 78 -3.69 5.89 11.15
CA LEU A 78 -4.89 5.16 11.54
C LEU A 78 -6.09 6.07 11.45
N GLU A 79 -7.14 5.63 10.75
CA GLU A 79 -8.41 6.31 10.64
C GLU A 79 -9.52 5.33 11.01
N SER A 80 -10.17 5.51 12.17
CA SER A 80 -11.33 4.70 12.59
C SER A 80 -11.11 3.19 12.42
N GLY A 81 -10.00 2.67 12.90
CA GLY A 81 -9.67 1.24 12.83
C GLY A 81 -9.19 0.76 11.46
N THR A 82 -8.88 1.68 10.56
CA THR A 82 -8.32 1.37 9.23
C THR A 82 -6.91 1.94 9.13
N LEU A 83 -5.97 1.10 8.72
CA LEU A 83 -4.64 1.56 8.34
C LEU A 83 -4.72 2.21 6.95
N VAL A 84 -4.23 3.43 6.84
CA VAL A 84 -4.13 4.15 5.58
C VAL A 84 -2.67 4.39 5.27
N VAL A 85 -2.18 3.82 4.16
CA VAL A 85 -0.83 4.03 3.66
C VAL A 85 -0.91 4.89 2.41
N LEU A 86 -0.12 5.95 2.37
CA LEU A 86 -0.10 6.92 1.27
C LEU A 86 1.26 6.88 0.59
N VAL A 87 1.24 6.68 -0.74
CA VAL A 87 2.42 6.78 -1.61
C VAL A 87 2.20 7.98 -2.52
N GLU A 88 2.93 9.06 -2.26
CA GLU A 88 2.81 10.32 -3.01
C GLU A 88 4.02 10.52 -3.90
N ASP A 89 3.81 10.97 -5.13
CA ASP A 89 4.89 11.34 -6.03
C ASP A 89 4.77 12.80 -6.47
N GLU A 90 5.90 13.35 -6.92
CA GLU A 90 5.99 14.69 -7.50
C GLU A 90 6.04 14.64 -9.03
N GLY A 91 5.47 13.60 -9.62
CA GLY A 91 5.40 13.42 -11.05
C GLY A 91 4.37 14.31 -11.75
N PRO A 92 4.08 14.05 -13.02
CA PRO A 92 3.13 14.87 -13.79
C PRO A 92 1.66 14.71 -13.36
N GLY A 93 1.34 13.69 -12.59
CA GLY A 93 -0.02 13.35 -12.22
C GLY A 93 -0.72 12.46 -13.26
N LEU A 94 -1.98 12.17 -13.00
CA LEU A 94 -2.82 11.35 -13.89
C LEU A 94 -3.46 12.22 -14.96
N SER A 95 -3.43 11.75 -16.20
CA SER A 95 -3.99 12.48 -17.35
C SER A 95 -5.43 12.03 -17.68
N GLY A 96 -6.29 11.92 -16.68
CA GLY A 96 -7.70 11.59 -16.87
C GLY A 96 -7.97 10.15 -17.33
N THR A 97 -6.99 9.25 -17.23
CA THR A 97 -7.20 7.85 -17.61
C THR A 97 -7.99 7.10 -16.55
N THR A 98 -9.02 6.38 -16.96
CA THR A 98 -9.82 5.51 -16.09
C THR A 98 -9.38 4.05 -16.13
N ASN A 99 -8.33 3.74 -16.90
CA ASN A 99 -7.93 2.37 -17.23
C ASN A 99 -6.77 1.82 -16.37
N LEU A 100 -6.43 2.48 -15.26
CA LEU A 100 -5.27 2.14 -14.41
C LEU A 100 -5.33 0.73 -13.83
N PHE A 101 -6.54 0.21 -13.58
CA PHE A 101 -6.76 -1.13 -13.02
C PHE A 101 -7.24 -2.15 -14.04
N VAL A 102 -7.20 -1.81 -15.32
CA VAL A 102 -7.51 -2.76 -16.39
C VAL A 102 -6.26 -3.61 -16.67
N PRO A 103 -6.38 -4.95 -16.69
CA PRO A 103 -5.24 -5.82 -16.98
C PRO A 103 -4.58 -5.46 -18.32
N PHE A 104 -3.24 -5.48 -18.33
CA PHE A 104 -2.39 -5.18 -19.49
C PHE A 104 -2.44 -3.75 -20.02
N PHE A 105 -3.24 -2.86 -19.41
CA PHE A 105 -3.19 -1.43 -19.74
C PHE A 105 -1.97 -0.78 -19.09
N THR A 106 -1.18 -0.05 -19.85
CA THR A 106 -0.05 0.72 -19.35
C THR A 106 0.27 1.88 -20.28
N THR A 107 0.65 3.02 -19.70
CA THR A 107 1.20 4.17 -20.42
C THR A 107 2.73 4.12 -20.52
N LYS A 108 3.35 3.13 -19.87
CA LYS A 108 4.80 2.96 -19.82
C LYS A 108 5.27 2.09 -20.99
N PRO A 109 6.35 2.48 -21.70
CA PRO A 109 6.83 1.69 -22.84
C PRO A 109 7.23 0.25 -22.52
N GLN A 110 7.64 -0.02 -21.27
CA GLN A 110 8.06 -1.35 -20.80
C GLN A 110 7.16 -1.94 -19.73
N GLY A 111 6.03 -1.30 -19.45
CA GLY A 111 5.09 -1.78 -18.44
C GLY A 111 4.19 -2.88 -19.00
N SER A 112 3.89 -3.89 -18.17
CA SER A 112 2.95 -4.96 -18.53
C SER A 112 1.49 -4.59 -18.29
N GLY A 113 1.20 -3.53 -17.52
CA GLY A 113 -0.15 -3.17 -17.09
C GLY A 113 -0.73 -4.09 -16.01
N ILE A 114 0.08 -4.93 -15.38
CA ILE A 114 -0.37 -5.91 -14.38
C ILE A 114 -0.14 -5.40 -12.95
N GLY A 115 0.87 -4.54 -12.72
CA GLY A 115 1.29 -4.13 -11.39
C GLY A 115 0.17 -3.49 -10.54
N LEU A 116 -0.57 -2.54 -11.09
CA LEU A 116 -1.67 -1.88 -10.35
C LEU A 116 -2.87 -2.81 -10.14
N VAL A 117 -3.16 -3.66 -11.10
CA VAL A 117 -4.22 -4.67 -10.96
C VAL A 117 -3.88 -5.62 -9.82
N LEU A 118 -2.63 -6.09 -9.77
CA LEU A 118 -2.15 -6.96 -8.70
C LEU A 118 -2.21 -6.26 -7.33
N CYS A 119 -1.79 -5.00 -7.27
CA CYS A 119 -1.89 -4.21 -6.03
C CYS A 119 -3.33 -4.13 -5.53
N ARG A 120 -4.28 -3.87 -6.42
CA ARG A 120 -5.69 -3.84 -6.09
C ARG A 120 -6.20 -5.19 -5.59
N GLN A 121 -5.82 -6.28 -6.25
CA GLN A 121 -6.19 -7.62 -5.84
C GLN A 121 -5.67 -7.96 -4.44
N ILE A 122 -4.43 -7.60 -4.13
CA ILE A 122 -3.84 -7.80 -2.80
C ILE A 122 -4.61 -6.99 -1.75
N ALA A 123 -4.90 -5.73 -2.02
CA ALA A 123 -5.68 -4.88 -1.11
C ALA A 123 -7.06 -5.48 -0.83
N GLU A 124 -7.78 -5.89 -1.87
CA GLU A 124 -9.10 -6.50 -1.76
C GLU A 124 -9.07 -7.84 -1.03
N ALA A 125 -8.04 -8.66 -1.24
CA ALA A 125 -7.85 -9.93 -0.54
C ALA A 125 -7.65 -9.74 0.98
N HIS A 126 -7.18 -8.56 1.40
CA HIS A 126 -7.05 -8.16 2.79
C HIS A 126 -8.29 -7.39 3.31
N GLY A 127 -9.37 -7.37 2.55
CA GLY A 127 -10.60 -6.65 2.90
C GLY A 127 -10.51 -5.13 2.74
N GLY A 128 -9.49 -4.65 2.06
CA GLY A 128 -9.22 -3.23 1.87
C GLY A 128 -9.48 -2.71 0.47
N SER A 129 -8.92 -1.55 0.18
CA SER A 129 -9.06 -0.89 -1.11
C SER A 129 -7.80 -0.13 -1.50
N LEU A 130 -7.66 0.12 -2.78
CA LEU A 130 -6.59 0.94 -3.34
C LEU A 130 -7.18 1.95 -4.32
N THR A 131 -6.84 3.22 -4.13
CA THR A 131 -7.22 4.31 -5.03
C THR A 131 -5.99 5.09 -5.47
N LEU A 132 -6.05 5.63 -6.69
CA LEU A 132 -5.06 6.57 -7.22
C LEU A 132 -5.77 7.85 -7.61
N GLU A 133 -5.24 8.97 -7.14
CA GLU A 133 -5.80 10.31 -7.38
C GLU A 133 -4.68 11.31 -7.63
N ASN A 134 -4.99 12.39 -8.35
CA ASN A 134 -4.09 13.53 -8.40
C ASN A 134 -4.01 14.19 -7.02
N ARG A 135 -2.83 14.69 -6.67
CA ARG A 135 -2.66 15.46 -5.44
C ARG A 135 -3.48 16.76 -5.53
N PRO A 136 -4.20 17.15 -4.46
CA PRO A 136 -5.14 18.26 -4.55
C PRO A 136 -4.49 19.64 -4.74
N ASP A 137 -3.34 19.90 -4.12
CA ASP A 137 -2.75 21.23 -4.04
C ASP A 137 -1.43 21.39 -4.80
N THR A 138 -0.99 20.34 -5.49
CA THR A 138 0.29 20.32 -6.17
C THR A 138 0.29 19.25 -7.26
N ARG A 139 1.33 19.30 -8.10
CA ARG A 139 1.54 18.29 -9.13
C ARG A 139 1.85 16.93 -8.51
N GLY A 140 1.39 15.88 -9.15
CA GLY A 140 1.69 14.51 -8.78
C GLY A 140 0.45 13.69 -8.45
N CYS A 141 0.71 12.45 -8.06
CA CYS A 141 -0.32 11.45 -7.76
C CYS A 141 -0.17 10.96 -6.32
N VAL A 142 -1.26 10.54 -5.72
CA VAL A 142 -1.27 9.81 -4.46
C VAL A 142 -1.98 8.48 -4.64
N ALA A 143 -1.27 7.40 -4.29
CA ALA A 143 -1.87 6.08 -4.12
C ALA A 143 -2.26 5.91 -2.65
N ARG A 144 -3.51 5.56 -2.41
CA ARG A 144 -4.05 5.39 -1.06
C ARG A 144 -4.48 3.94 -0.87
N LEU A 145 -3.75 3.26 0.00
CA LEU A 145 -4.07 1.90 0.43
C LEU A 145 -4.82 1.95 1.75
N ARG A 146 -5.97 1.33 1.81
CA ARG A 146 -6.76 1.19 3.04
C ARG A 146 -6.84 -0.28 3.42
N LEU A 147 -6.45 -0.59 4.65
CA LEU A 147 -6.52 -1.95 5.21
C LEU A 147 -7.31 -1.89 6.51
N PRO A 148 -8.59 -2.34 6.52
CA PRO A 148 -9.35 -2.45 7.74
C PRO A 148 -8.67 -3.43 8.69
N LEU A 149 -8.49 -3.03 9.95
CA LEU A 149 -7.90 -3.87 10.95
C LEU A 149 -8.98 -4.76 11.57
N SER A 150 -8.65 -6.03 11.77
CA SER A 150 -9.51 -6.93 12.54
C SER A 150 -9.77 -6.35 13.93
N PRO A 151 -10.87 -6.71 14.62
CA PRO A 151 -11.15 -6.24 15.98
C PRO A 151 -10.17 -6.86 16.98
N VAL A 152 -8.92 -6.53 16.82
CA VAL A 152 -7.78 -6.97 17.62
C VAL A 152 -7.25 -5.74 18.33
N ARG A 153 -7.03 -5.84 19.63
CA ARG A 153 -6.44 -4.73 20.37
C ARG A 153 -4.94 -4.67 20.09
N TRP A 154 -4.52 -3.57 19.51
CA TRP A 154 -3.13 -3.29 19.24
C TRP A 154 -2.51 -2.57 20.44
N ARG A 155 -1.39 -3.09 20.92
CA ARG A 155 -0.52 -2.38 21.85
C ARG A 155 0.76 -2.03 21.13
N THR A 156 1.25 -0.85 21.37
CA THR A 156 2.51 -0.37 20.80
C THR A 156 3.62 -1.38 21.11
N GLY A 157 4.18 -2.00 20.06
CA GLY A 157 5.28 -2.94 20.18
C GLY A 157 4.92 -4.36 20.64
N GLU A 158 3.64 -4.67 20.83
CA GLU A 158 3.16 -6.01 21.18
C GLU A 158 2.32 -6.63 20.08
N PHE A 159 2.25 -7.96 20.04
CA PHE A 159 1.38 -8.68 19.12
C PHE A 159 -0.10 -8.43 19.43
N PRO A 160 -0.97 -8.50 18.42
CA PRO A 160 -2.39 -8.34 18.62
C PRO A 160 -2.96 -9.37 19.60
N VAL A 161 -3.74 -8.90 20.56
CA VAL A 161 -4.46 -9.77 21.48
C VAL A 161 -5.87 -9.98 20.91
N PRO A 162 -6.27 -11.20 20.56
CA PRO A 162 -7.62 -11.44 20.08
C PRO A 162 -8.64 -11.05 21.16
N THR A 163 -9.63 -10.25 20.77
CA THR A 163 -10.77 -9.99 21.64
C THR A 163 -11.65 -11.24 21.68
N SER A 164 -11.81 -11.82 22.84
CA SER A 164 -12.79 -12.91 23.01
C SER A 164 -14.18 -12.45 22.56
N PRO A 165 -14.86 -13.23 21.74
CA PRO A 165 -16.23 -12.89 21.32
C PRO A 165 -17.25 -12.99 22.47
N ASP A 166 -16.89 -13.61 23.58
CA ASP A 166 -17.74 -13.71 24.76
C ASP A 166 -17.36 -12.63 25.76
N GLY A 167 -18.29 -11.72 26.01
CA GLY A 167 -18.27 -10.80 27.13
C GLY A 167 -18.37 -11.52 28.49
N GLY A 168 -17.68 -12.66 28.65
CA GLY A 168 -17.60 -13.39 29.90
C GLY A 168 -16.86 -12.57 30.92
N ARG A 169 -17.57 -12.11 31.93
CA ARG A 169 -17.01 -11.56 33.15
C ARG A 169 -15.97 -12.53 33.72
N PRO A 170 -14.83 -12.04 34.17
CA PRO A 170 -13.95 -12.89 34.95
C PRO A 170 -14.70 -13.28 36.22
N VAL A 171 -14.73 -14.55 36.47
CA VAL A 171 -15.20 -15.10 37.75
C VAL A 171 -14.15 -14.84 38.81
#